data_63854f1b67f5da33e4ae36e4a6efbc6f
#
_entry.id   63854f1b67f5da33e4ae36e4a6efbc6f
#
_cell.length_a   1.000
_cell.length_b   1.000
_cell.length_c   1.000
_cell.angle_alpha   90.00
_cell.angle_beta   90.00
_cell.angle_gamma   90.00
#
_symmetry.space_group_name_H-M   'P 1'
#
loop_
_entity.id
_entity.type
_entity.pdbx_description
1 polymer ?
#
loop_
_entity_poly.entity_id
_entity_poly.type
_entity_poly.pdbx_seq_one_letter_code
_entity_poly.pdbx_strand_id
1 'polypeptide(L)'
;MARVIEFGPGCDIPAARRRPAAAAEQRGLAYNAEVKAATDHLYGEVKDFITPMEWPAVAPLVHHINVLKKAKNAVILAHNYMTPDVFRLVGDFRGDSLQLAREAARTDAKVIVQAGVHFMAETSKILSPDKTVLIPDTRAGCSLAASITGADVRLIRQRYPHLPIVTYVNTTADVKAECDITCTSSNATQVVEHVAKEWGVDTVIMVPDEFLARNVAANTDIKIIAWEGHCEVHEKCSGEDVRQIREAHPGAIVLAHPECPPDVLEEADFAGSTSALSSHVKESGARKVVLLTECSMSDNVAADNPGVEFVKPCNLCPHMKRISLENIYDALVSMKHEVTVPEDIRIRAKAAIEAMLALGPPAKAPKFKVGDGVRVPVEVI
;
A
#
# COMPACT_ATOMS: atom_id res chain seq x y z
N MET A 1 -14.42 8.74 -22.52
CA MET A 1 -13.41 7.69 -22.72
C MET A 1 -12.07 8.29 -22.26
N ALA A 2 -11.58 7.87 -21.12
CA ALA A 2 -10.25 8.27 -20.66
C ALA A 2 -9.21 7.64 -21.59
N ARG A 3 -8.40 8.45 -22.26
CA ARG A 3 -7.27 7.96 -23.07
C ARG A 3 -6.14 7.58 -22.12
N VAL A 4 -5.85 6.29 -22.04
CA VAL A 4 -4.61 5.77 -21.44
C VAL A 4 -3.52 5.92 -22.48
N ILE A 5 -2.48 6.68 -22.18
CA ILE A 5 -1.27 6.76 -23.01
C ILE A 5 -0.22 5.93 -22.27
N GLU A 6 0.13 4.77 -22.82
CA GLU A 6 1.20 3.91 -22.31
C GLU A 6 2.55 4.41 -22.82
N PHE A 7 3.52 4.56 -21.94
CA PHE A 7 4.91 4.90 -22.27
C PHE A 7 5.84 3.71 -22.04
N GLY A 8 6.57 3.35 -23.08
CA GLY A 8 7.80 2.58 -23.07
C GLY A 8 7.67 1.06 -23.19
N PRO A 9 8.67 0.40 -23.82
CA PRO A 9 8.79 -1.05 -23.85
C PRO A 9 9.33 -1.52 -22.50
N GLY A 10 8.44 -1.91 -21.58
CA GLY A 10 8.85 -2.37 -20.25
C GLY A 10 7.71 -2.79 -19.34
N CYS A 11 6.47 -2.50 -19.69
CA CYS A 11 5.33 -3.12 -19.01
C CYS A 11 5.11 -4.53 -19.58
N ASP A 12 6.09 -5.41 -19.44
CA ASP A 12 5.85 -6.84 -19.49
C ASP A 12 4.96 -7.18 -18.30
N ILE A 13 3.63 -7.02 -18.52
CA ILE A 13 2.64 -7.64 -17.67
C ILE A 13 2.99 -9.12 -17.70
N PRO A 14 3.48 -9.71 -16.60
CA PRO A 14 3.76 -11.14 -16.61
C PRO A 14 2.53 -11.85 -17.16
N ALA A 15 2.72 -12.91 -17.93
CA ALA A 15 1.67 -13.74 -18.52
C ALA A 15 0.64 -14.30 -17.52
N ALA A 16 0.59 -13.78 -16.33
CA ALA A 16 -0.35 -14.01 -15.22
C ALA A 16 -1.75 -13.38 -15.43
N ARG A 17 -2.00 -12.61 -16.48
CA ARG A 17 -3.37 -12.52 -17.01
C ARG A 17 -3.71 -13.82 -17.74
N ARG A 18 -3.67 -14.96 -17.00
CA ARG A 18 -4.41 -16.16 -17.40
C ARG A 18 -5.84 -15.70 -17.59
N ARG A 19 -6.40 -16.03 -18.75
CA ARG A 19 -7.77 -15.67 -19.14
C ARG A 19 -8.70 -15.94 -17.95
N PRO A 20 -9.39 -14.95 -17.38
CA PRO A 20 -10.27 -15.14 -16.21
C PRO A 20 -11.28 -16.27 -16.40
N ALA A 21 -11.71 -16.51 -17.67
CA ALA A 21 -12.60 -17.60 -18.05
C ALA A 21 -12.09 -18.98 -17.57
N ALA A 22 -10.80 -19.27 -17.79
CA ALA A 22 -10.24 -20.56 -17.37
C ALA A 22 -10.18 -20.70 -15.84
N ALA A 23 -10.07 -19.63 -15.10
CA ALA A 23 -9.94 -19.67 -13.63
C ALA A 23 -11.26 -20.02 -12.93
N ALA A 24 -12.39 -19.45 -13.36
CA ALA A 24 -13.72 -19.78 -12.84
C ALA A 24 -14.13 -21.20 -13.25
N GLU A 25 -13.96 -21.57 -14.52
CA GLU A 25 -14.27 -22.90 -15.03
C GLU A 25 -13.49 -24.01 -14.32
N GLN A 26 -12.20 -23.83 -14.07
CA GLN A 26 -11.37 -24.80 -13.33
C GLN A 26 -11.88 -25.04 -11.90
N ARG A 27 -12.63 -24.10 -11.33
CA ARG A 27 -13.26 -24.18 -10.01
C ARG A 27 -14.71 -24.63 -10.06
N GLY A 28 -15.22 -24.97 -11.26
CA GLY A 28 -16.61 -25.35 -11.45
C GLY A 28 -17.62 -24.21 -11.28
N LEU A 29 -17.16 -22.96 -11.37
CA LEU A 29 -17.98 -21.78 -11.18
C LEU A 29 -18.52 -21.30 -12.54
N ALA A 30 -19.85 -21.25 -12.67
CA ALA A 30 -20.51 -20.89 -13.92
C ALA A 30 -21.22 -19.54 -13.82
N TYR A 31 -21.18 -18.76 -14.90
CA TYR A 31 -21.98 -17.55 -15.05
C TYR A 31 -23.44 -17.93 -15.40
N ASN A 32 -24.22 -18.23 -14.38
CA ASN A 32 -25.62 -18.63 -14.48
C ASN A 32 -26.56 -17.44 -14.11
N ALA A 33 -27.87 -17.68 -14.13
CA ALA A 33 -28.88 -16.66 -13.83
C ALA A 33 -28.76 -16.08 -12.40
N GLU A 34 -28.37 -16.89 -11.42
CA GLU A 34 -28.16 -16.47 -10.04
C GLU A 34 -26.95 -15.51 -9.93
N VAL A 35 -25.79 -15.92 -10.49
CA VAL A 35 -24.58 -15.10 -10.55
C VAL A 35 -24.86 -13.79 -11.27
N LYS A 36 -25.54 -13.85 -12.42
CA LYS A 36 -25.93 -12.66 -13.18
C LYS A 36 -26.78 -11.71 -12.35
N ALA A 37 -27.81 -12.19 -11.71
CA ALA A 37 -28.69 -11.37 -10.88
C ALA A 37 -27.94 -10.72 -9.69
N ALA A 38 -26.95 -11.44 -9.13
CA ALA A 38 -26.18 -11.00 -7.97
C ALA A 38 -25.05 -10.02 -8.32
N THR A 39 -24.58 -9.97 -9.59
CA THR A 39 -23.33 -9.27 -9.91
C THR A 39 -23.42 -8.26 -11.05
N ASP A 40 -24.40 -8.34 -11.96
CA ASP A 40 -24.45 -7.44 -13.13
C ASP A 40 -24.49 -5.95 -12.76
N HIS A 41 -25.10 -5.61 -11.62
CA HIS A 41 -25.12 -4.24 -11.10
C HIS A 41 -23.74 -3.73 -10.68
N LEU A 42 -22.80 -4.63 -10.36
CA LEU A 42 -21.41 -4.30 -9.98
C LEU A 42 -20.54 -4.01 -11.20
N TYR A 43 -20.95 -4.46 -12.39
CA TYR A 43 -20.16 -4.29 -13.61
C TYR A 43 -19.83 -2.81 -13.88
N GLY A 44 -20.75 -1.91 -13.52
CA GLY A 44 -20.57 -0.46 -13.67
C GLY A 44 -19.32 0.09 -12.97
N GLU A 45 -18.88 -0.55 -11.87
CA GLU A 45 -17.70 -0.16 -11.09
C GLU A 45 -16.37 -0.47 -11.79
N VAL A 46 -16.37 -1.40 -12.76
CA VAL A 46 -15.16 -1.94 -13.40
C VAL A 46 -15.21 -1.95 -14.93
N LYS A 47 -16.25 -1.40 -15.55
CA LYS A 47 -16.48 -1.43 -17.00
C LYS A 47 -15.34 -0.82 -17.85
N ASP A 48 -14.55 0.09 -17.25
CA ASP A 48 -13.41 0.74 -17.90
C ASP A 48 -12.13 -0.13 -17.85
N PHE A 49 -12.15 -1.23 -17.07
CA PHE A 49 -11.01 -2.15 -16.83
C PHE A 49 -11.31 -3.58 -17.26
N ILE A 50 -12.58 -3.98 -17.24
CA ILE A 50 -13.06 -5.33 -17.61
C ILE A 50 -14.05 -5.18 -18.75
N THR A 51 -13.77 -5.82 -19.86
CA THR A 51 -14.68 -5.78 -21.03
C THR A 51 -15.96 -6.58 -20.77
N PRO A 52 -17.08 -6.29 -21.48
CA PRO A 52 -18.29 -7.11 -21.39
C PRO A 52 -18.07 -8.59 -21.71
N MET A 53 -17.05 -8.90 -22.53
CA MET A 53 -16.68 -10.27 -22.88
C MET A 53 -15.98 -10.99 -21.74
N GLU A 54 -15.22 -10.27 -20.90
CA GLU A 54 -14.49 -10.84 -19.75
C GLU A 54 -15.39 -10.95 -18.51
N TRP A 55 -16.45 -10.13 -18.42
CA TRP A 55 -17.32 -10.10 -17.23
C TRP A 55 -17.88 -11.47 -16.83
N PRO A 56 -18.39 -12.31 -17.75
CA PRO A 56 -18.87 -13.65 -17.41
C PRO A 56 -17.83 -14.58 -16.80
N ALA A 57 -16.55 -14.26 -16.94
CA ALA A 57 -15.44 -15.00 -16.36
C ALA A 57 -15.07 -14.51 -14.95
N VAL A 58 -15.28 -13.23 -14.67
CA VAL A 58 -14.97 -12.57 -13.41
C VAL A 58 -16.13 -12.68 -12.41
N ALA A 59 -17.35 -12.45 -12.87
CA ALA A 59 -18.56 -12.39 -12.06
C ALA A 59 -18.81 -13.62 -11.17
N PRO A 60 -18.54 -14.88 -11.61
CA PRO A 60 -18.70 -16.06 -10.76
C PRO A 60 -17.77 -16.03 -9.54
N LEU A 61 -16.51 -15.61 -9.70
CA LEU A 61 -15.57 -15.48 -8.58
C LEU A 61 -16.06 -14.43 -7.59
N VAL A 62 -16.46 -13.25 -8.10
CA VAL A 62 -16.98 -12.14 -7.26
C VAL A 62 -18.21 -12.61 -6.47
N HIS A 63 -19.16 -13.27 -7.10
CA HIS A 63 -20.34 -13.81 -6.44
C HIS A 63 -19.97 -14.76 -5.30
N HIS A 64 -19.20 -15.79 -5.60
CA HIS A 64 -18.85 -16.81 -4.61
C HIS A 64 -17.95 -16.28 -3.49
N ILE A 65 -17.02 -15.36 -3.75
CA ILE A 65 -16.27 -14.68 -2.71
C ILE A 65 -17.22 -13.94 -1.77
N ASN A 66 -18.18 -13.16 -2.28
CA ASN A 66 -19.14 -12.42 -1.46
C ASN A 66 -20.08 -13.35 -0.66
N VAL A 67 -20.44 -14.51 -1.19
CA VAL A 67 -21.18 -15.56 -0.46
C VAL A 67 -20.31 -16.15 0.67
N LEU A 68 -19.06 -16.50 0.37
CA LEU A 68 -18.12 -17.08 1.35
C LEU A 68 -17.79 -16.10 2.48
N LYS A 69 -17.63 -14.80 2.18
CA LYS A 69 -17.44 -13.77 3.22
C LYS A 69 -18.57 -13.80 4.26
N LYS A 70 -19.81 -13.81 3.79
CA LYS A 70 -20.98 -13.87 4.68
C LYS A 70 -21.01 -15.18 5.49
N ALA A 71 -20.82 -16.32 4.82
CA ALA A 71 -20.85 -17.64 5.45
C ALA A 71 -19.78 -17.83 6.52
N LYS A 72 -18.61 -17.22 6.36
CA LYS A 72 -17.45 -17.34 7.26
C LYS A 72 -17.32 -16.19 8.26
N ASN A 73 -18.21 -15.22 8.23
CA ASN A 73 -18.05 -13.94 8.93
C ASN A 73 -16.65 -13.35 8.65
N ALA A 74 -16.33 -13.20 7.35
CA ALA A 74 -15.06 -12.73 6.87
C ALA A 74 -15.16 -11.33 6.24
N VAL A 75 -14.08 -10.54 6.37
CA VAL A 75 -13.89 -9.27 5.67
C VAL A 75 -12.60 -9.30 4.85
N ILE A 76 -12.61 -8.58 3.75
CA ILE A 76 -11.43 -8.36 2.89
C ILE A 76 -10.93 -6.94 3.10
N LEU A 77 -9.70 -6.80 3.58
CA LEU A 77 -8.99 -5.54 3.69
C LEU A 77 -8.16 -5.34 2.41
N ALA A 78 -8.59 -4.42 1.55
CA ALA A 78 -8.00 -4.21 0.23
C ALA A 78 -7.15 -2.93 0.20
N HIS A 79 -5.84 -3.09 -0.06
CA HIS A 79 -4.94 -1.96 -0.21
C HIS A 79 -5.21 -1.18 -1.51
N ASN A 80 -4.91 0.13 -1.52
CA ASN A 80 -5.09 1.01 -2.68
C ASN A 80 -4.36 0.54 -3.96
N TYR A 81 -3.36 -0.33 -3.84
CA TYR A 81 -2.62 -0.93 -4.95
C TYR A 81 -3.23 -2.23 -5.49
N MET A 82 -4.38 -2.67 -4.97
CA MET A 82 -5.09 -3.80 -5.56
C MET A 82 -5.69 -3.44 -6.91
N THR A 83 -5.77 -4.44 -7.80
CA THR A 83 -6.46 -4.28 -9.09
C THR A 83 -7.94 -3.90 -8.86
N PRO A 84 -8.57 -3.17 -9.81
CA PRO A 84 -9.95 -2.70 -9.64
C PRO A 84 -10.97 -3.80 -9.34
N ASP A 85 -10.78 -5.01 -9.89
CA ASP A 85 -11.64 -6.16 -9.61
C ASP A 85 -11.59 -6.60 -8.14
N VAL A 86 -10.40 -6.68 -7.54
CA VAL A 86 -10.25 -6.96 -6.10
C VAL A 86 -10.72 -5.77 -5.27
N PHE A 87 -10.23 -4.58 -5.59
CA PHE A 87 -10.48 -3.36 -4.82
C PHE A 87 -11.97 -3.01 -4.76
N ARG A 88 -12.65 -3.02 -5.93
CA ARG A 88 -14.02 -2.51 -6.04
C ARG A 88 -15.10 -3.56 -5.84
N LEU A 89 -14.85 -4.82 -6.22
CA LEU A 89 -15.89 -5.83 -6.27
C LEU A 89 -15.96 -6.71 -5.01
N VAL A 90 -14.83 -6.91 -4.33
CA VAL A 90 -14.77 -7.81 -3.15
C VAL A 90 -14.16 -7.17 -1.90
N GLY A 91 -13.42 -6.06 -2.01
CA GLY A 91 -12.86 -5.33 -0.87
C GLY A 91 -13.95 -4.69 -0.01
N ASP A 92 -14.02 -5.06 1.27
CA ASP A 92 -14.98 -4.49 2.24
C ASP A 92 -14.47 -3.17 2.81
N PHE A 93 -13.19 -3.14 3.18
CA PHE A 93 -12.48 -1.94 3.60
C PHE A 93 -11.35 -1.67 2.62
N ARG A 94 -11.24 -0.42 2.20
CA ARG A 94 -10.29 0.03 1.18
C ARG A 94 -9.49 1.18 1.72
N GLY A 95 -8.19 1.19 1.49
CA GLY A 95 -7.36 2.28 1.99
C GLY A 95 -5.86 2.03 1.95
N ASP A 96 -5.14 2.91 2.63
CA ASP A 96 -3.71 2.75 2.89
C ASP A 96 -3.45 1.82 4.09
N SER A 97 -2.16 1.52 4.34
CA SER A 97 -1.76 0.61 5.41
C SER A 97 -2.25 1.04 6.80
N LEU A 98 -2.28 2.36 7.08
CA LEU A 98 -2.75 2.87 8.38
C LEU A 98 -4.25 2.69 8.56
N GLN A 99 -5.03 2.99 7.51
CA GLN A 99 -6.49 2.79 7.53
C GLN A 99 -6.84 1.32 7.72
N LEU A 100 -6.18 0.42 6.96
CA LEU A 100 -6.43 -1.02 7.04
C LEU A 100 -5.99 -1.61 8.40
N ALA A 101 -4.91 -1.13 9.00
CA ALA A 101 -4.51 -1.52 10.35
C ALA A 101 -5.58 -1.14 11.41
N ARG A 102 -6.14 0.06 11.29
CA ARG A 102 -7.24 0.50 12.17
C ARG A 102 -8.51 -0.35 12.00
N GLU A 103 -8.85 -0.69 10.75
CA GLU A 103 -10.00 -1.54 10.47
C GLU A 103 -9.79 -2.97 10.96
N ALA A 104 -8.57 -3.52 10.82
CA ALA A 104 -8.23 -4.83 11.38
C ALA A 104 -8.46 -4.88 12.91
N ALA A 105 -8.09 -3.81 13.63
CA ALA A 105 -8.27 -3.71 15.06
C ALA A 105 -9.74 -3.56 15.49
N ARG A 106 -10.60 -3.00 14.64
CA ARG A 106 -11.99 -2.62 14.98
C ARG A 106 -13.05 -3.60 14.52
N THR A 107 -12.80 -4.30 13.40
CA THR A 107 -13.81 -5.20 12.80
C THR A 107 -14.25 -6.30 13.75
N ASP A 108 -15.54 -6.66 13.75
CA ASP A 108 -16.10 -7.78 14.50
C ASP A 108 -16.04 -9.11 13.71
N ALA A 109 -15.49 -9.09 12.50
CA ALA A 109 -15.35 -10.29 11.67
C ALA A 109 -14.42 -11.30 12.34
N LYS A 110 -14.71 -12.59 12.14
CA LYS A 110 -13.88 -13.69 12.65
C LYS A 110 -12.67 -13.97 11.77
N VAL A 111 -12.79 -13.66 10.48
CA VAL A 111 -11.78 -13.91 9.48
C VAL A 111 -11.45 -12.61 8.78
N ILE A 112 -10.17 -12.30 8.65
CA ILE A 112 -9.64 -11.20 7.86
C ILE A 112 -8.88 -11.79 6.68
N VAL A 113 -9.24 -11.42 5.46
CA VAL A 113 -8.44 -11.70 4.28
C VAL A 113 -7.69 -10.44 3.90
N GLN A 114 -6.37 -10.50 3.97
CA GLN A 114 -5.52 -9.37 3.62
C GLN A 114 -5.27 -9.36 2.11
N ALA A 115 -5.99 -8.53 1.37
CA ALA A 115 -5.68 -8.21 -0.03
C ALA A 115 -4.61 -7.11 -0.06
N GLY A 116 -3.37 -7.56 0.07
CA GLY A 116 -2.16 -6.75 0.21
C GLY A 116 -0.95 -7.66 0.33
N VAL A 117 0.09 -7.22 1.02
CA VAL A 117 1.34 -7.96 1.21
C VAL A 117 1.50 -8.51 2.62
N HIS A 118 2.48 -9.40 2.81
CA HIS A 118 2.62 -10.23 4.02
C HIS A 118 2.73 -9.39 5.31
N PHE A 119 3.54 -8.33 5.34
CA PHE A 119 3.70 -7.51 6.54
C PHE A 119 2.38 -6.82 6.97
N MET A 120 1.46 -6.57 6.03
CA MET A 120 0.12 -6.03 6.34
C MET A 120 -0.74 -7.10 7.01
N ALA A 121 -0.64 -8.36 6.56
CA ALA A 121 -1.32 -9.48 7.19
C ALA A 121 -0.75 -9.76 8.61
N GLU A 122 0.57 -9.67 8.80
CA GLU A 122 1.19 -9.71 10.13
C GLU A 122 0.67 -8.58 11.03
N THR A 123 0.59 -7.34 10.51
CA THR A 123 0.04 -6.21 11.27
C THR A 123 -1.40 -6.47 11.70
N SER A 124 -2.24 -7.02 10.81
CA SER A 124 -3.61 -7.41 11.13
C SER A 124 -3.66 -8.52 12.21
N LYS A 125 -2.76 -9.52 12.13
CA LYS A 125 -2.66 -10.61 13.14
C LYS A 125 -2.15 -10.11 14.49
N ILE A 126 -1.19 -9.19 14.49
CA ILE A 126 -0.65 -8.57 15.71
C ILE A 126 -1.76 -7.83 16.47
N LEU A 127 -2.59 -7.06 15.75
CA LEU A 127 -3.66 -6.26 16.34
C LEU A 127 -4.90 -7.08 16.67
N SER A 128 -5.13 -8.19 16.00
CA SER A 128 -6.30 -9.06 16.17
C SER A 128 -5.88 -10.54 16.31
N PRO A 129 -5.20 -10.90 17.41
CA PRO A 129 -4.61 -12.23 17.57
C PRO A 129 -5.65 -13.37 17.61
N ASP A 130 -6.86 -13.11 18.06
CA ASP A 130 -7.94 -14.09 18.17
C ASP A 130 -8.64 -14.37 16.84
N LYS A 131 -8.35 -13.57 15.80
CA LYS A 131 -8.95 -13.73 14.48
C LYS A 131 -8.08 -14.57 13.57
N THR A 132 -8.71 -15.30 12.66
CA THR A 132 -8.00 -15.93 11.55
C THR A 132 -7.65 -14.87 10.52
N VAL A 133 -6.35 -14.64 10.29
CA VAL A 133 -5.86 -13.71 9.27
C VAL A 133 -5.26 -14.51 8.12
N LEU A 134 -5.84 -14.38 6.94
CA LEU A 134 -5.41 -15.09 5.74
C LEU A 134 -4.69 -14.15 4.78
N ILE A 135 -3.59 -14.64 4.19
CA ILE A 135 -2.97 -14.02 3.03
C ILE A 135 -3.17 -14.93 1.81
N PRO A 136 -3.80 -14.45 0.72
CA PRO A 136 -4.14 -15.32 -0.42
C PRO A 136 -2.92 -15.95 -1.13
N ASP A 137 -1.77 -15.27 -1.15
CA ASP A 137 -0.48 -15.82 -1.63
C ASP A 137 0.63 -15.49 -0.62
N THR A 138 1.27 -16.50 -0.05
CA THR A 138 2.36 -16.33 0.92
C THR A 138 3.61 -15.68 0.33
N ARG A 139 3.74 -15.63 -0.99
CA ARG A 139 4.84 -14.96 -1.70
C ARG A 139 4.58 -13.47 -1.97
N ALA A 140 3.44 -12.94 -1.54
CA ALA A 140 3.15 -11.53 -1.60
C ALA A 140 4.00 -10.77 -0.55
N GLY A 141 5.29 -10.61 -0.85
CA GLY A 141 6.30 -9.97 -0.01
C GLY A 141 6.37 -8.45 -0.19
N CYS A 142 7.54 -7.88 0.13
CA CYS A 142 7.86 -6.46 -0.08
C CYS A 142 9.39 -6.29 -0.07
N SER A 143 9.96 -5.54 -1.02
CA SER A 143 11.41 -5.30 -1.08
C SER A 143 11.92 -4.59 0.19
N LEU A 144 11.18 -3.63 0.71
CA LEU A 144 11.51 -2.96 1.97
C LEU A 144 11.49 -3.93 3.16
N ALA A 145 10.46 -4.76 3.28
CA ALA A 145 10.39 -5.75 4.36
C ALA A 145 11.48 -6.82 4.27
N ALA A 146 12.01 -7.07 3.08
CA ALA A 146 13.10 -8.02 2.85
C ALA A 146 14.49 -7.40 3.04
N SER A 147 14.62 -6.07 3.11
CA SER A 147 15.92 -5.38 3.20
C SER A 147 16.52 -5.37 4.60
N ILE A 148 15.74 -5.66 5.65
CA ILE A 148 16.16 -5.58 7.05
C ILE A 148 15.53 -6.71 7.88
N THR A 149 16.25 -7.17 8.90
CA THR A 149 15.77 -8.16 9.87
C THR A 149 15.77 -7.62 11.30
N GLY A 150 15.07 -8.29 12.22
CA GLY A 150 15.15 -7.94 13.64
C GLY A 150 16.57 -8.05 14.22
N ALA A 151 17.44 -8.93 13.67
CA ALA A 151 18.83 -9.01 14.05
C ALA A 151 19.61 -7.73 13.69
N ASP A 152 19.36 -7.15 12.51
CA ASP A 152 19.98 -5.90 12.08
C ASP A 152 19.54 -4.75 13.00
N VAL A 153 18.26 -4.69 13.36
CA VAL A 153 17.76 -3.67 14.31
C VAL A 153 18.43 -3.79 15.68
N ARG A 154 18.67 -5.01 16.17
CA ARG A 154 19.42 -5.20 17.43
C ARG A 154 20.87 -4.70 17.34
N LEU A 155 21.53 -4.86 16.19
CA LEU A 155 22.86 -4.29 15.96
C LEU A 155 22.82 -2.75 15.91
N ILE A 156 21.84 -2.19 15.24
CA ILE A 156 21.60 -0.73 15.24
C ILE A 156 21.39 -0.23 16.68
N ARG A 157 20.58 -0.93 17.48
CA ARG A 157 20.34 -0.57 18.89
C ARG A 157 21.62 -0.60 19.72
N GLN A 158 22.51 -1.56 19.48
CA GLN A 158 23.82 -1.63 20.15
C GLN A 158 24.73 -0.45 19.78
N ARG A 159 24.71 -0.05 18.50
CA ARG A 159 25.52 1.06 18.01
C ARG A 159 24.99 2.43 18.49
N TYR A 160 23.66 2.58 18.61
CA TYR A 160 22.98 3.81 18.96
C TYR A 160 21.98 3.62 20.13
N PRO A 161 22.47 3.27 21.34
CA PRO A 161 21.61 2.85 22.45
C PRO A 161 20.69 3.95 23.00
N HIS A 162 20.98 5.21 22.67
CA HIS A 162 20.25 6.37 23.20
C HIS A 162 19.32 7.02 22.15
N LEU A 163 19.22 6.45 20.96
CA LEU A 163 18.36 6.97 19.91
C LEU A 163 17.12 6.10 19.72
N PRO A 164 15.95 6.70 19.54
CA PRO A 164 14.74 5.94 19.20
C PRO A 164 14.81 5.42 17.77
N ILE A 165 14.24 4.24 17.55
CA ILE A 165 14.15 3.60 16.25
C ILE A 165 12.68 3.61 15.80
N VAL A 166 12.41 4.38 14.75
CA VAL A 166 11.13 4.43 14.06
C VAL A 166 11.14 3.43 12.91
N THR A 167 10.20 2.51 12.90
CA THR A 167 10.05 1.59 11.77
C THR A 167 8.88 2.00 10.88
N TYR A 168 9.13 2.12 9.59
CA TYR A 168 8.04 2.16 8.62
C TYR A 168 7.26 0.83 8.65
N VAL A 169 5.93 0.90 8.48
CA VAL A 169 5.05 -0.27 8.57
C VAL A 169 5.43 -1.40 7.59
N ASN A 170 6.18 -1.07 6.52
CA ASN A 170 6.66 -2.00 5.49
C ASN A 170 7.84 -2.85 5.97
N THR A 171 7.70 -3.45 7.14
CA THR A 171 8.67 -4.35 7.79
C THR A 171 7.93 -5.56 8.37
N THR A 172 8.69 -6.62 8.67
CA THR A 172 8.15 -7.84 9.30
C THR A 172 7.83 -7.64 10.79
N ALA A 173 7.13 -8.59 11.37
CA ALA A 173 6.76 -8.55 12.80
C ALA A 173 7.99 -8.53 13.72
N ASP A 174 9.06 -9.28 13.37
CA ASP A 174 10.29 -9.35 14.15
C ASP A 174 11.05 -8.02 14.14
N VAL A 175 11.06 -7.29 13.01
CA VAL A 175 11.63 -5.93 12.94
C VAL A 175 10.84 -4.97 13.82
N LYS A 176 9.50 -4.98 13.72
CA LYS A 176 8.63 -4.14 14.56
C LYS A 176 8.83 -4.40 16.05
N ALA A 177 9.10 -5.66 16.43
CA ALA A 177 9.33 -6.05 17.81
C ALA A 177 10.62 -5.48 18.42
N GLU A 178 11.57 -5.04 17.60
CA GLU A 178 12.84 -4.45 18.03
C GLU A 178 12.86 -2.91 17.94
N CYS A 179 11.75 -2.31 17.44
CA CYS A 179 11.61 -0.87 17.25
C CYS A 179 10.72 -0.24 18.32
N ASP A 180 10.87 1.06 18.53
CA ASP A 180 10.14 1.80 19.58
C ASP A 180 8.75 2.22 19.13
N ILE A 181 8.61 2.61 17.87
CA ILE A 181 7.35 3.05 17.28
C ILE A 181 7.30 2.76 15.79
N THR A 182 6.10 2.48 15.29
CA THR A 182 5.86 2.30 13.85
C THR A 182 5.39 3.63 13.23
N CYS A 183 5.63 3.83 11.94
CA CYS A 183 5.02 4.90 11.16
C CYS A 183 4.47 4.38 9.82
N THR A 184 3.70 5.22 9.14
CA THR A 184 3.30 5.06 7.74
C THR A 184 3.66 6.31 6.96
N SER A 185 3.60 6.30 5.64
CA SER A 185 3.81 7.50 4.81
C SER A 185 2.83 8.64 5.14
N SER A 186 1.68 8.33 5.76
CA SER A 186 0.70 9.35 6.17
C SER A 186 1.07 10.08 7.45
N ASN A 187 1.92 9.55 8.31
CA ASN A 187 2.21 10.13 9.62
C ASN A 187 3.70 10.11 10.01
N ALA A 188 4.61 9.77 9.09
CA ALA A 188 6.03 9.59 9.40
C ALA A 188 6.66 10.83 10.07
N THR A 189 6.46 12.02 9.52
CA THR A 189 6.97 13.27 10.11
C THR A 189 6.42 13.49 11.53
N GLN A 190 5.11 13.30 11.75
CA GLN A 190 4.47 13.42 13.05
C GLN A 190 5.09 12.44 14.07
N VAL A 191 5.33 11.20 13.65
CA VAL A 191 5.93 10.16 14.51
C VAL A 191 7.36 10.53 14.88
N VAL A 192 8.18 10.96 13.90
CA VAL A 192 9.57 11.37 14.13
C VAL A 192 9.67 12.53 15.11
N GLU A 193 8.87 13.58 14.92
CA GLU A 193 8.84 14.73 15.81
C GLU A 193 8.35 14.38 17.22
N HIS A 194 7.34 13.50 17.31
CA HIS A 194 6.82 13.03 18.59
C HIS A 194 7.86 12.26 19.39
N VAL A 195 8.48 11.24 18.76
CA VAL A 195 9.42 10.37 19.48
C VAL A 195 10.72 11.11 19.83
N ALA A 196 11.19 12.01 18.98
CA ALA A 196 12.35 12.87 19.28
C ALA A 196 12.08 13.74 20.52
N LYS A 197 10.90 14.34 20.59
CA LYS A 197 10.47 15.14 21.75
C LYS A 197 10.32 14.29 23.01
N GLU A 198 9.71 13.12 22.92
CA GLU A 198 9.51 12.20 24.05
C GLU A 198 10.83 11.72 24.64
N TRP A 199 11.81 11.40 23.78
CA TRP A 199 13.14 10.96 24.21
C TRP A 199 14.10 12.12 24.54
N GLY A 200 13.74 13.35 24.23
CA GLY A 200 14.59 14.53 24.44
C GLY A 200 15.83 14.55 23.56
N VAL A 201 15.74 14.05 22.33
CA VAL A 201 16.84 13.95 21.36
C VAL A 201 16.58 14.78 20.10
N ASP A 202 17.63 15.11 19.37
CA ASP A 202 17.56 15.81 18.08
C ASP A 202 17.76 14.86 16.86
N THR A 203 17.93 13.57 17.13
CA THR A 203 18.26 12.56 16.13
C THR A 203 17.41 11.32 16.33
N VAL A 204 16.89 10.75 15.23
CA VAL A 204 16.03 9.58 15.19
C VAL A 204 16.54 8.61 14.12
N ILE A 205 16.45 7.30 14.37
CA ILE A 205 16.76 6.27 13.38
C ILE A 205 15.48 5.89 12.66
N MET A 206 15.48 5.88 11.33
CA MET A 206 14.38 5.42 10.50
C MET A 206 14.76 4.19 9.67
N VAL A 207 13.97 3.15 9.77
CA VAL A 207 14.10 1.92 8.98
C VAL A 207 12.77 1.57 8.31
N PRO A 208 12.72 0.88 7.16
CA PRO A 208 13.81 0.44 6.31
C PRO A 208 14.02 1.32 5.06
N ASP A 209 13.22 2.38 4.84
CA ASP A 209 13.14 3.14 3.59
C ASP A 209 13.97 4.41 3.64
N GLU A 210 15.10 4.43 2.90
CA GLU A 210 15.99 5.57 2.79
C GLU A 210 15.28 6.80 2.19
N PHE A 211 14.52 6.60 1.12
CA PHE A 211 13.87 7.73 0.43
C PHE A 211 12.78 8.36 1.29
N LEU A 212 11.94 7.55 1.94
CA LEU A 212 10.98 8.07 2.91
C LEU A 212 11.70 8.85 4.02
N ALA A 213 12.81 8.31 4.55
CA ALA A 213 13.58 8.97 5.60
C ALA A 213 14.15 10.33 5.14
N ARG A 214 14.72 10.40 3.92
CA ARG A 214 15.21 11.65 3.32
C ARG A 214 14.09 12.67 3.12
N ASN A 215 12.93 12.21 2.63
CA ASN A 215 11.77 13.05 2.41
C ASN A 215 11.15 13.54 3.72
N VAL A 216 11.19 12.73 4.80
CA VAL A 216 10.83 13.19 6.15
C VAL A 216 11.82 14.22 6.66
N ALA A 217 13.14 14.00 6.50
CA ALA A 217 14.18 14.94 6.92
C ALA A 217 14.04 16.31 6.24
N ALA A 218 13.56 16.36 4.98
CA ALA A 218 13.26 17.62 4.30
C ALA A 218 12.10 18.42 4.95
N ASN A 219 11.31 17.80 5.82
CA ASN A 219 10.08 18.35 6.40
C ASN A 219 10.12 18.51 7.94
N THR A 220 11.26 18.26 8.56
CA THR A 220 11.48 18.40 10.01
C THR A 220 12.88 18.95 10.30
N ASP A 221 13.11 19.45 11.51
CA ASP A 221 14.44 19.85 11.98
C ASP A 221 15.16 18.69 12.72
N ILE A 222 14.53 17.51 12.82
CA ILE A 222 15.11 16.32 13.45
C ILE A 222 16.08 15.65 12.48
N LYS A 223 17.28 15.36 12.94
CA LYS A 223 18.28 14.59 12.18
C LYS A 223 17.83 13.15 12.05
N ILE A 224 18.07 12.54 10.89
CA ILE A 224 17.66 11.17 10.62
C ILE A 224 18.88 10.32 10.24
N ILE A 225 18.99 9.17 10.89
CA ILE A 225 19.86 8.06 10.46
C ILE A 225 18.97 7.07 9.76
N ALA A 226 19.21 6.82 8.47
CA ALA A 226 18.38 5.98 7.62
C ALA A 226 19.05 4.64 7.32
N TRP A 227 18.26 3.58 7.21
CA TRP A 227 18.67 2.31 6.62
C TRP A 227 18.62 2.38 5.10
N GLU A 228 19.61 1.75 4.42
CA GLU A 228 19.73 1.74 2.95
C GLU A 228 18.78 0.71 2.31
N GLY A 229 17.47 0.91 2.44
CA GLY A 229 16.45 0.09 1.81
C GLY A 229 15.55 0.91 0.88
N HIS A 230 15.11 0.32 -0.23
CA HIS A 230 14.31 1.01 -1.24
C HIS A 230 13.09 0.20 -1.67
N CYS A 231 12.03 0.92 -2.05
CA CYS A 231 10.88 0.31 -2.71
C CYS A 231 11.18 0.10 -4.19
N GLU A 232 11.28 -1.17 -4.64
CA GLU A 232 11.57 -1.56 -6.03
C GLU A 232 10.61 -0.98 -7.08
N VAL A 233 9.47 -0.42 -6.67
CA VAL A 233 8.49 0.23 -7.54
C VAL A 233 8.80 1.71 -7.69
N HIS A 234 9.00 2.40 -6.56
CA HIS A 234 9.16 3.85 -6.53
C HIS A 234 10.57 4.31 -6.93
N GLU A 235 11.60 3.51 -6.66
CA GLU A 235 12.99 3.79 -7.07
C GLU A 235 13.21 3.84 -8.59
N LYS A 236 12.24 3.31 -9.38
CA LYS A 236 12.31 3.32 -10.84
C LYS A 236 12.01 4.68 -11.47
N CYS A 237 11.47 5.60 -10.72
CA CYS A 237 11.20 6.95 -11.18
C CYS A 237 12.39 7.86 -10.89
N SER A 238 12.71 8.77 -11.79
CA SER A 238 13.72 9.82 -11.61
C SER A 238 13.13 11.21 -11.85
N GLY A 239 13.78 12.25 -11.34
CA GLY A 239 13.38 13.63 -11.61
C GLY A 239 13.42 13.96 -13.11
N GLU A 240 14.34 13.33 -13.88
CA GLU A 240 14.37 13.47 -15.35
C GLU A 240 13.10 12.90 -16.00
N ASP A 241 12.61 11.74 -15.56
CA ASP A 241 11.35 11.19 -16.07
C ASP A 241 10.19 12.14 -15.81
N VAL A 242 10.18 12.80 -14.64
CA VAL A 242 9.15 13.80 -14.30
C VAL A 242 9.21 15.00 -15.25
N ARG A 243 10.40 15.53 -15.55
CA ARG A 243 10.57 16.64 -16.51
C ARG A 243 10.08 16.25 -17.90
N GLN A 244 10.44 15.06 -18.39
CA GLN A 244 9.98 14.55 -19.68
C GLN A 244 8.46 14.38 -19.72
N ILE A 245 7.85 13.88 -18.64
CA ILE A 245 6.39 13.77 -18.53
C ILE A 245 5.74 15.16 -18.59
N ARG A 246 6.30 16.17 -17.90
CA ARG A 246 5.78 17.55 -17.95
C ARG A 246 5.86 18.18 -19.35
N GLU A 247 6.95 17.93 -20.07
CA GLU A 247 7.10 18.38 -21.46
C GLU A 247 6.09 17.72 -22.39
N ALA A 248 5.87 16.41 -22.22
CA ALA A 248 4.93 15.64 -23.04
C ALA A 248 3.45 15.93 -22.70
N HIS A 249 3.17 16.36 -21.46
CA HIS A 249 1.82 16.59 -20.94
C HIS A 249 1.68 17.96 -20.27
N PRO A 250 1.74 19.06 -21.04
CA PRO A 250 1.59 20.41 -20.48
C PRO A 250 0.29 20.55 -19.67
N GLY A 251 0.41 21.15 -18.46
CA GLY A 251 -0.73 21.38 -17.57
C GLY A 251 -1.15 20.16 -16.73
N ALA A 252 -0.44 19.02 -16.83
CA ALA A 252 -0.62 17.92 -15.88
C ALA A 252 -0.03 18.27 -14.53
N ILE A 253 -0.76 17.99 -13.44
CA ILE A 253 -0.18 18.00 -12.09
C ILE A 253 0.48 16.65 -11.81
N VAL A 254 1.64 16.68 -11.18
CA VAL A 254 2.43 15.49 -10.82
C VAL A 254 2.35 15.28 -9.32
N LEU A 255 1.80 14.14 -8.93
CA LEU A 255 1.64 13.75 -7.55
C LEU A 255 2.49 12.51 -7.26
N ALA A 256 3.35 12.55 -6.25
CA ALA A 256 4.32 11.49 -5.96
C ALA A 256 4.11 10.87 -4.57
N HIS A 257 4.40 9.57 -4.47
CA HIS A 257 4.47 8.90 -3.17
C HIS A 257 5.81 9.19 -2.48
N PRO A 258 5.86 9.35 -1.13
CA PRO A 258 7.09 9.69 -0.41
C PRO A 258 8.19 8.61 -0.43
N GLU A 259 7.91 7.41 -0.94
CA GLU A 259 8.91 6.38 -1.22
C GLU A 259 9.67 6.63 -2.54
N CYS A 260 9.28 7.65 -3.32
CA CYS A 260 10.04 8.05 -4.50
C CYS A 260 11.35 8.74 -4.10
N PRO A 261 12.39 8.66 -4.96
CA PRO A 261 13.64 9.39 -4.77
C PRO A 261 13.41 10.89 -4.54
N PRO A 262 14.28 11.57 -3.78
CA PRO A 262 14.14 13.02 -3.49
C PRO A 262 14.03 13.89 -4.73
N ASP A 263 14.80 13.61 -5.81
CA ASP A 263 14.76 14.35 -7.07
C ASP A 263 13.38 14.26 -7.77
N VAL A 264 12.65 13.15 -7.59
CA VAL A 264 11.26 13.02 -8.06
C VAL A 264 10.35 13.95 -7.27
N LEU A 265 10.53 14.00 -5.94
CA LEU A 265 9.72 14.88 -5.10
C LEU A 265 10.01 16.37 -5.36
N GLU A 266 11.24 16.73 -5.69
CA GLU A 266 11.61 18.09 -6.08
C GLU A 266 10.86 18.57 -7.33
N GLU A 267 10.55 17.66 -8.24
CA GLU A 267 9.82 17.94 -9.49
C GLU A 267 8.27 17.74 -9.33
N ALA A 268 7.78 17.18 -8.25
CA ALA A 268 6.35 16.92 -8.06
C ALA A 268 5.61 18.18 -7.58
N ASP A 269 4.32 18.33 -7.90
CA ASP A 269 3.46 19.40 -7.39
C ASP A 269 2.93 19.10 -6.00
N PHE A 270 2.85 17.81 -5.64
CA PHE A 270 2.41 17.37 -4.34
C PHE A 270 3.00 15.98 -4.04
N ALA A 271 3.39 15.76 -2.79
CA ALA A 271 3.79 14.45 -2.31
C ALA A 271 3.01 14.07 -1.05
N GLY A 272 2.60 12.79 -0.97
CA GLY A 272 1.81 12.31 0.15
C GLY A 272 1.48 10.82 0.06
N SER A 273 0.89 10.29 1.13
CA SER A 273 0.42 8.89 1.17
C SER A 273 -0.63 8.62 0.07
N THR A 274 -0.90 7.36 -0.22
CA THR A 274 -1.90 6.98 -1.24
C THR A 274 -3.27 7.61 -0.98
N SER A 275 -3.70 7.70 0.28
CA SER A 275 -4.94 8.37 0.65
C SER A 275 -4.87 9.88 0.43
N ALA A 276 -3.73 10.52 0.73
CA ALA A 276 -3.52 11.94 0.50
C ALA A 276 -3.49 12.28 -1.00
N LEU A 277 -2.85 11.43 -1.82
CA LEU A 277 -2.84 11.57 -3.28
C LEU A 277 -4.27 11.50 -3.85
N SER A 278 -5.07 10.51 -3.42
CA SER A 278 -6.47 10.37 -3.84
C SER A 278 -7.32 11.58 -3.47
N SER A 279 -7.16 12.11 -2.25
CA SER A 279 -7.86 13.31 -1.79
C SER A 279 -7.44 14.54 -2.59
N HIS A 280 -6.12 14.68 -2.86
CA HIS A 280 -5.60 15.81 -3.63
C HIS A 280 -6.16 15.84 -5.07
N VAL A 281 -6.31 14.68 -5.73
CA VAL A 281 -6.95 14.62 -7.05
C VAL A 281 -8.37 15.20 -7.01
N LYS A 282 -9.17 14.84 -5.99
CA LYS A 282 -10.54 15.33 -5.83
C LYS A 282 -10.63 16.83 -5.54
N GLU A 283 -9.68 17.34 -4.75
CA GLU A 283 -9.68 18.71 -4.24
C GLU A 283 -9.02 19.71 -5.19
N SER A 284 -8.06 19.28 -6.01
CA SER A 284 -7.22 20.15 -6.86
C SER A 284 -7.99 20.78 -8.04
N GLY A 285 -9.08 20.16 -8.48
CA GLY A 285 -9.80 20.56 -9.70
C GLY A 285 -8.98 20.35 -10.97
N ALA A 286 -7.88 19.59 -10.90
CA ALA A 286 -7.00 19.32 -12.04
C ALA A 286 -7.74 18.49 -13.10
N ARG A 287 -7.51 18.83 -14.38
CA ARG A 287 -8.07 18.10 -15.51
C ARG A 287 -7.18 16.95 -15.97
N LYS A 288 -5.88 17.03 -15.65
CA LYS A 288 -4.87 16.05 -16.04
C LYS A 288 -3.93 15.81 -14.87
N VAL A 289 -3.71 14.55 -14.52
CA VAL A 289 -2.94 14.12 -13.34
C VAL A 289 -1.98 13.02 -13.72
N VAL A 290 -0.78 13.09 -13.15
CA VAL A 290 0.22 12.01 -13.14
C VAL A 290 0.32 11.51 -11.70
N LEU A 291 0.14 10.21 -11.45
CA LEU A 291 0.40 9.59 -10.16
C LEU A 291 1.69 8.78 -10.24
N LEU A 292 2.74 9.27 -9.58
CA LEU A 292 4.03 8.56 -9.46
C LEU A 292 3.97 7.63 -8.24
N THR A 293 3.33 6.49 -8.46
CA THR A 293 3.17 5.39 -7.52
C THR A 293 2.77 4.12 -8.27
N GLU A 294 2.32 3.08 -7.58
CA GLU A 294 1.87 1.82 -8.18
C GLU A 294 0.65 2.03 -9.11
N CYS A 295 0.70 1.47 -10.33
CA CYS A 295 -0.25 1.73 -11.42
C CYS A 295 -1.72 1.49 -11.07
N SER A 296 -2.06 0.43 -10.34
CA SER A 296 -3.47 0.12 -10.06
C SER A 296 -4.13 1.17 -9.16
N MET A 297 -3.33 1.93 -8.41
CA MET A 297 -3.87 3.09 -7.70
C MET A 297 -4.42 4.13 -8.68
N SER A 298 -3.72 4.39 -9.79
CA SER A 298 -4.21 5.31 -10.82
C SER A 298 -5.54 4.83 -11.39
N ASP A 299 -5.71 3.51 -11.59
CA ASP A 299 -6.98 2.92 -12.05
C ASP A 299 -8.10 3.15 -11.03
N ASN A 300 -7.82 2.87 -9.76
CA ASN A 300 -8.80 3.02 -8.69
C ASN A 300 -9.22 4.49 -8.49
N VAL A 301 -8.27 5.43 -8.55
CA VAL A 301 -8.54 6.87 -8.42
C VAL A 301 -9.25 7.41 -9.66
N ALA A 302 -8.89 6.95 -10.87
CA ALA A 302 -9.54 7.36 -12.11
C ALA A 302 -11.02 7.00 -12.15
N ALA A 303 -11.38 5.80 -11.66
CA ALA A 303 -12.77 5.38 -11.60
C ALA A 303 -13.64 6.28 -10.69
N ASP A 304 -13.04 6.87 -9.64
CA ASP A 304 -13.73 7.83 -8.76
C ASP A 304 -13.74 9.27 -9.31
N ASN A 305 -12.95 9.54 -10.37
CA ASN A 305 -12.77 10.87 -10.96
C ASN A 305 -12.91 10.84 -12.49
N PRO A 306 -14.11 10.53 -13.04
CA PRO A 306 -14.29 10.28 -14.47
C PRO A 306 -14.05 11.49 -15.37
N GLY A 307 -13.97 12.70 -14.80
CA GLY A 307 -13.65 13.94 -15.51
C GLY A 307 -12.16 14.28 -15.59
N VAL A 308 -11.29 13.46 -14.98
CA VAL A 308 -9.85 13.68 -14.93
C VAL A 308 -9.13 12.71 -15.88
N GLU A 309 -8.22 13.27 -16.70
CA GLU A 309 -7.31 12.47 -17.52
C GLU A 309 -6.12 12.02 -16.66
N PHE A 310 -5.86 10.70 -16.61
CA PHE A 310 -4.70 10.15 -15.92
C PHE A 310 -3.62 9.74 -16.91
N VAL A 311 -2.45 10.37 -16.77
CA VAL A 311 -1.22 9.92 -17.42
C VAL A 311 -0.55 8.90 -16.50
N LYS A 312 -0.32 7.70 -16.99
CA LYS A 312 0.17 6.56 -16.16
C LYS A 312 1.59 6.19 -16.56
N PRO A 313 2.62 6.64 -15.83
CA PRO A 313 3.90 5.93 -15.85
C PRO A 313 3.66 4.59 -15.15
N CYS A 314 3.83 3.48 -15.87
CA CYS A 314 3.37 2.19 -15.38
C CYS A 314 4.46 1.45 -14.60
N ASN A 315 4.44 1.56 -13.29
CA ASN A 315 5.24 0.73 -12.39
C ASN A 315 4.32 -0.19 -11.55
N LEU A 316 4.31 -1.48 -11.86
CA LEU A 316 3.52 -2.48 -11.13
C LEU A 316 4.34 -3.07 -9.99
N CYS A 317 3.71 -3.24 -8.83
CA CYS A 317 4.31 -3.99 -7.72
C CYS A 317 4.12 -5.49 -7.95
N PRO A 318 5.20 -6.27 -8.16
CA PRO A 318 5.10 -7.70 -8.43
C PRO A 318 4.53 -8.48 -7.24
N HIS A 319 4.69 -7.96 -6.04
CA HIS A 319 4.18 -8.56 -4.81
C HIS A 319 2.68 -8.34 -4.64
N MET A 320 2.21 -7.11 -4.81
CA MET A 320 0.78 -6.78 -4.74
C MET A 320 -0.02 -7.50 -5.83
N LYS A 321 0.56 -7.69 -7.03
CA LYS A 321 -0.09 -8.37 -8.17
C LYS A 321 -0.16 -9.89 -8.01
N ARG A 322 0.39 -10.46 -6.93
CA ARG A 322 0.14 -11.86 -6.58
C ARG A 322 -1.24 -12.10 -6.01
N ILE A 323 -1.89 -11.06 -5.50
CA ILE A 323 -3.25 -11.15 -4.97
C ILE A 323 -4.25 -10.98 -6.10
N SER A 324 -5.14 -11.95 -6.27
CA SER A 324 -6.16 -12.01 -7.31
C SER A 324 -7.48 -12.54 -6.75
N LEU A 325 -8.56 -12.42 -7.53
CA LEU A 325 -9.87 -12.99 -7.14
C LEU A 325 -9.78 -14.51 -6.93
N GLU A 326 -8.97 -15.19 -7.77
CA GLU A 326 -8.83 -16.65 -7.70
C GLU A 326 -8.23 -17.10 -6.38
N ASN A 327 -7.12 -16.49 -5.97
CA ASN A 327 -6.47 -16.92 -4.73
C ASN A 327 -7.17 -16.39 -3.47
N ILE A 328 -7.90 -15.28 -3.54
CA ILE A 328 -8.84 -14.86 -2.50
C ILE A 328 -9.96 -15.89 -2.32
N TYR A 329 -10.55 -16.37 -3.43
CA TYR A 329 -11.55 -17.43 -3.39
C TYR A 329 -10.98 -18.71 -2.78
N ASP A 330 -9.82 -19.17 -3.25
CA ASP A 330 -9.15 -20.38 -2.77
C ASP A 330 -8.79 -20.28 -1.28
N ALA A 331 -8.32 -19.12 -0.82
CA ALA A 331 -8.05 -18.87 0.60
C ALA A 331 -9.31 -18.96 1.46
N LEU A 332 -10.42 -18.36 1.01
CA LEU A 332 -11.71 -18.45 1.71
C LEU A 332 -12.30 -19.86 1.73
N VAL A 333 -12.18 -20.63 0.63
CA VAL A 333 -12.65 -22.01 0.57
C VAL A 333 -11.86 -22.90 1.52
N SER A 334 -10.54 -22.87 1.39
CA SER A 334 -9.65 -23.80 2.06
C SER A 334 -9.23 -23.37 3.47
N MET A 335 -9.41 -22.10 3.84
CA MET A 335 -8.90 -21.46 5.06
C MET A 335 -7.37 -21.65 5.23
N LYS A 336 -6.65 -21.77 4.12
CA LYS A 336 -5.19 -21.93 4.10
C LYS A 336 -4.49 -20.58 4.10
N HIS A 337 -3.18 -20.64 4.41
CA HIS A 337 -2.28 -19.48 4.47
C HIS A 337 -2.68 -18.52 5.61
N GLU A 338 -3.03 -19.10 6.77
CA GLU A 338 -3.18 -18.31 7.98
C GLU A 338 -1.82 -17.76 8.41
N VAL A 339 -1.79 -16.46 8.66
CA VAL A 339 -0.61 -15.77 9.17
C VAL A 339 -0.56 -15.94 10.68
N THR A 340 0.60 -16.37 11.17
CA THR A 340 0.89 -16.53 12.59
C THR A 340 2.11 -15.71 12.98
N VAL A 341 2.10 -15.17 14.18
CA VAL A 341 3.22 -14.42 14.77
C VAL A 341 3.52 -15.02 16.13
N PRO A 342 4.77 -15.40 16.44
CA PRO A 342 5.14 -15.87 17.78
C PRO A 342 4.73 -14.86 18.85
N GLU A 343 4.22 -15.35 19.98
CA GLU A 343 3.56 -14.48 20.97
C GLU A 343 4.48 -13.43 21.59
N ASP A 344 5.73 -13.76 21.84
CA ASP A 344 6.75 -12.84 22.35
C ASP A 344 7.08 -11.71 21.35
N ILE A 345 7.15 -12.04 20.05
CA ILE A 345 7.30 -11.06 18.96
C ILE A 345 6.03 -10.23 18.85
N ARG A 346 4.85 -10.86 18.85
CA ARG A 346 3.57 -10.19 18.74
C ARG A 346 3.38 -9.10 19.80
N ILE A 347 3.67 -9.42 21.08
CA ILE A 347 3.50 -8.46 22.18
C ILE A 347 4.37 -7.22 21.98
N ARG A 348 5.65 -7.40 21.62
CA ARG A 348 6.59 -6.30 21.41
C ARG A 348 6.23 -5.49 20.15
N ALA A 349 5.94 -6.16 19.03
CA ALA A 349 5.52 -5.50 17.79
C ALA A 349 4.19 -4.74 17.98
N LYS A 350 3.26 -5.27 18.78
CA LYS A 350 2.00 -4.61 19.11
C LYS A 350 2.24 -3.29 19.81
N ALA A 351 3.17 -3.22 20.76
CA ALA A 351 3.50 -1.99 21.47
C ALA A 351 3.96 -0.88 20.50
N ALA A 352 4.84 -1.21 19.54
CA ALA A 352 5.30 -0.25 18.54
C ALA A 352 4.19 0.23 17.59
N ILE A 353 3.25 -0.67 17.23
CA ILE A 353 2.10 -0.31 16.38
C ILE A 353 1.10 0.54 17.18
N GLU A 354 0.78 0.17 18.41
CA GLU A 354 -0.18 0.90 19.26
C GLU A 354 0.34 2.31 19.61
N ALA A 355 1.65 2.47 19.82
CA ALA A 355 2.26 3.78 19.99
C ALA A 355 1.97 4.70 18.80
N MET A 356 2.08 4.21 17.56
CA MET A 356 1.69 4.94 16.35
C MET A 356 0.19 5.25 16.33
N LEU A 357 -0.65 4.26 16.61
CA LEU A 357 -2.11 4.43 16.54
C LEU A 357 -2.64 5.42 17.59
N ALA A 358 -1.98 5.51 18.74
CA ALA A 358 -2.32 6.43 19.82
C ALA A 358 -2.13 7.92 19.45
N LEU A 359 -1.24 8.22 18.50
CA LEU A 359 -1.05 9.60 18.00
C LEU A 359 -2.25 10.11 17.19
N GLY A 360 -3.16 9.23 16.81
CA GLY A 360 -4.29 9.59 15.97
C GLY A 360 -3.89 9.94 14.52
N PRO A 361 -4.87 10.37 13.71
CA PRO A 361 -4.56 10.87 12.37
C PRO A 361 -3.80 12.21 12.48
N PRO A 362 -2.86 12.49 11.57
CA PRO A 362 -2.23 13.79 11.51
C PRO A 362 -3.29 14.89 11.33
N ALA A 363 -3.13 16.00 12.00
CA ALA A 363 -4.09 17.12 11.98
C ALA A 363 -4.32 17.68 10.56
N LYS A 364 -3.34 17.54 9.68
CA LYS A 364 -3.43 17.73 8.21
C LYS A 364 -2.66 16.59 7.56
N ALA A 365 -3.14 16.11 6.42
CA ALA A 365 -2.34 15.23 5.59
C ALA A 365 -0.97 15.88 5.38
N PRO A 366 0.15 15.20 5.73
CA PRO A 366 1.46 15.82 5.57
C PRO A 366 1.64 16.12 4.07
N LYS A 367 1.79 17.40 3.77
CA LYS A 367 2.29 17.84 2.48
C LYS A 367 3.78 17.82 2.62
N PHE A 368 4.45 16.82 2.04
CA PHE A 368 5.89 16.89 1.93
C PHE A 368 6.22 18.14 1.13
N LYS A 369 7.11 18.98 1.67
CA LYS A 369 7.58 20.16 0.94
C LYS A 369 8.33 19.66 -0.30
N VAL A 370 7.98 20.24 -1.41
CA VAL A 370 8.58 20.00 -2.70
C VAL A 370 9.53 21.16 -2.95
N GLY A 371 10.78 20.89 -3.31
CA GLY A 371 11.65 21.91 -3.89
C GLY A 371 12.63 22.68 -3.01
N ASP A 372 12.79 22.39 -1.71
CA ASP A 372 13.72 23.18 -0.86
C ASP A 372 14.99 22.41 -0.39
N GLY A 373 15.27 21.22 -0.96
CA GLY A 373 16.41 20.39 -0.57
C GLY A 373 16.30 19.79 0.84
N VAL A 374 17.22 18.89 1.18
CA VAL A 374 17.32 18.29 2.52
C VAL A 374 17.79 19.34 3.52
N ARG A 375 16.94 19.70 4.51
CA ARG A 375 17.27 20.71 5.53
C ARG A 375 18.29 20.21 6.55
N VAL A 376 18.28 18.93 6.83
CA VAL A 376 19.19 18.27 7.77
C VAL A 376 19.89 17.10 7.08
N PRO A 377 21.18 16.86 7.40
CA PRO A 377 21.88 15.70 6.85
C PRO A 377 21.19 14.39 7.23
N VAL A 378 21.12 13.46 6.29
CA VAL A 378 20.72 12.08 6.53
C VAL A 378 21.98 11.22 6.47
N GLU A 379 22.30 10.55 7.58
CA GLU A 379 23.31 9.50 7.62
C GLU A 379 22.65 8.20 7.17
N VAL A 380 23.26 7.47 6.24
CA VAL A 380 22.76 6.18 5.76
C VAL A 380 23.66 5.07 6.32
N ILE A 381 23.05 4.01 6.85
CA ILE A 381 23.71 2.87 7.50
C ILE A 381 23.25 1.54 6.92
#